data_63c323a171c8d670abe224acace22315
#
_entry.id   63c323a171c8d670abe224acace22315
#
_cell.length_a   1.000
_cell.length_b   1.000
_cell.length_c   1.000
_cell.angle_alpha   90.00
_cell.angle_beta   90.00
_cell.angle_gamma   90.00
#
_symmetry.space_group_name_H-M   'P 1'
#
loop_
_entity.id
_entity.type
_entity.pdbx_description
1 polymer ?
#
loop_
_entity_poly.entity_id
_entity_poly.type
_entity_poly.pdbx_seq_one_letter_code
_entity_poly.pdbx_strand_id
1 'polypeptide(L)'
;MASYFFARKKKRQPVVADPKLWSTSSVDDDKPFHAEPKSESEKQQLVTALKDHYVFSALSTNDILQVIHRMRKRSFASGTDICTEGTTGDEFFVLAAGECDIIVKGDKVGAYKPGQSFGELALLYSCTRAATIKATSSCTCWAVDAATFRKVAIRSKQGAARGRLDFLKKV
;
A
#
# COMPACT_ATOMS: atom_id res chain seq x y z
N MET A 1 10.79 7.24 -12.82
CA MET A 1 9.93 8.31 -13.34
C MET A 1 8.65 7.73 -13.93
N ALA A 2 7.75 7.21 -13.12
CA ALA A 2 6.47 6.68 -13.60
C ALA A 2 5.33 6.91 -12.60
N SER A 3 5.38 8.01 -11.84
CA SER A 3 4.38 8.34 -10.81
C SER A 3 3.46 9.52 -11.19
N TYR A 4 3.47 10.00 -12.42
CA TYR A 4 2.74 11.20 -12.84
C TYR A 4 1.88 10.98 -14.08
N PHE A 5 1.00 9.97 -14.07
CA PHE A 5 -0.06 9.91 -15.09
C PHE A 5 -1.44 10.08 -14.44
N PHE A 6 -1.59 11.12 -13.63
CA PHE A 6 -2.88 11.66 -13.25
C PHE A 6 -3.02 13.07 -13.83
N ALA A 7 -3.12 13.16 -15.15
CA ALA A 7 -3.30 14.43 -15.83
C ALA A 7 -4.73 14.61 -16.31
N ARG A 8 -5.33 15.64 -15.74
CA ARG A 8 -6.26 16.63 -16.30
C ARG A 8 -7.74 16.28 -16.51
N LYS A 9 -8.50 17.07 -15.72
CA LYS A 9 -9.84 17.61 -15.92
C LYS A 9 -11.05 16.74 -15.55
N LYS A 10 -11.28 16.63 -14.24
CA LYS A 10 -12.56 16.98 -13.60
C LYS A 10 -12.18 17.54 -12.22
N LYS A 11 -12.83 18.65 -11.79
CA LYS A 11 -12.69 19.16 -10.41
C LYS A 11 -12.98 18.00 -9.45
N ARG A 12 -11.92 17.34 -8.98
CA ARG A 12 -12.03 16.32 -7.93
C ARG A 12 -12.32 17.09 -6.68
N GLN A 13 -13.38 16.71 -5.99
CA GLN A 13 -13.55 17.15 -4.61
C GLN A 13 -12.30 16.72 -3.83
N PRO A 14 -11.78 17.57 -2.93
CA PRO A 14 -10.65 17.18 -2.11
C PRO A 14 -11.05 15.91 -1.36
N VAL A 15 -10.29 14.83 -1.57
CA VAL A 15 -10.44 13.58 -0.81
C VAL A 15 -9.93 13.89 0.58
N VAL A 16 -10.82 14.29 1.48
CA VAL A 16 -10.49 14.54 2.88
C VAL A 16 -10.32 13.18 3.54
N ALA A 17 -9.18 12.97 4.17
CA ALA A 17 -8.96 11.77 4.97
C ALA A 17 -10.04 11.71 6.05
N ASP A 18 -10.85 10.64 6.07
CA ASP A 18 -11.89 10.46 7.08
C ASP A 18 -11.22 10.27 8.46
N PRO A 19 -11.40 11.20 9.43
CA PRO A 19 -10.79 11.08 10.74
C PRO A 19 -11.17 9.79 11.48
N LYS A 20 -12.35 9.22 11.19
CA LYS A 20 -12.81 7.95 11.78
C LYS A 20 -11.96 6.77 11.35
N LEU A 21 -11.38 6.80 10.15
CA LEU A 21 -10.48 5.74 9.66
C LEU A 21 -9.14 5.69 10.43
N TRP A 22 -8.79 6.78 11.13
CA TRP A 22 -7.54 6.91 11.88
C TRP A 22 -7.76 6.85 13.40
N SER A 23 -8.99 6.58 13.86
CA SER A 23 -9.27 6.38 15.28
C SER A 23 -8.87 4.97 15.72
N THR A 24 -8.28 4.87 16.93
CA THR A 24 -7.78 3.61 17.49
C THR A 24 -8.88 2.67 18.02
N SER A 25 -10.14 3.05 17.92
CA SER A 25 -11.26 2.38 18.63
C SER A 25 -11.86 1.14 17.94
N SER A 26 -11.33 0.70 16.80
CA SER A 26 -11.88 -0.44 16.05
C SER A 26 -10.82 -1.44 15.57
N VAL A 27 -9.77 -1.62 16.37
CA VAL A 27 -8.68 -2.48 15.96
C VAL A 27 -8.69 -3.72 16.83
N ASP A 28 -9.36 -4.77 16.36
CA ASP A 28 -9.24 -6.13 16.92
C ASP A 28 -7.76 -6.55 16.88
N ASP A 29 -7.11 -6.42 18.03
CA ASP A 29 -5.70 -6.78 18.24
C ASP A 29 -5.49 -8.31 18.33
N ASP A 30 -6.58 -9.10 18.23
CA ASP A 30 -6.63 -10.49 18.72
C ASP A 30 -6.58 -11.55 17.62
N LYS A 31 -6.37 -11.19 16.35
CA LYS A 31 -6.14 -12.23 15.33
C LYS A 31 -4.65 -12.57 15.27
N PRO A 32 -4.28 -13.84 15.53
CA PRO A 32 -2.89 -14.27 15.39
C PRO A 32 -2.40 -13.98 13.97
N PHE A 33 -1.39 -13.12 13.87
CA PHE A 33 -0.78 -12.79 12.60
C PHE A 33 0.22 -13.88 12.23
N HIS A 34 -0.10 -14.67 11.20
CA HIS A 34 0.86 -15.57 10.58
C HIS A 34 1.68 -14.80 9.54
N ALA A 35 2.92 -14.49 9.90
CA ALA A 35 3.87 -13.88 8.96
C ALA A 35 4.24 -14.91 7.88
N GLU A 36 4.02 -14.55 6.62
CA GLU A 36 4.52 -15.36 5.53
C GLU A 36 6.04 -15.19 5.39
N PRO A 37 6.81 -16.28 5.29
CA PRO A 37 8.25 -16.22 5.13
C PRO A 37 8.60 -15.48 3.83
N LYS A 38 9.58 -14.62 3.90
CA LYS A 38 10.12 -13.86 2.77
C LYS A 38 11.61 -14.08 2.70
N SER A 39 12.11 -14.38 1.50
CA SER A 39 13.55 -14.43 1.26
C SER A 39 14.19 -13.05 1.46
N GLU A 40 15.50 -13.00 1.67
CA GLU A 40 16.21 -11.71 1.78
C GLU A 40 16.10 -10.88 0.49
N SER A 41 16.09 -11.53 -0.67
CA SER A 41 15.88 -10.88 -1.96
C SER A 41 14.49 -10.22 -2.03
N GLU A 42 13.42 -10.93 -1.65
CA GLU A 42 12.05 -10.37 -1.60
C GLU A 42 11.95 -9.21 -0.61
N LYS A 43 12.55 -9.32 0.58
CA LYS A 43 12.58 -8.22 1.55
C LYS A 43 13.28 -6.99 0.97
N GLN A 44 14.41 -7.16 0.29
CA GLN A 44 15.16 -6.06 -0.29
C GLN A 44 14.39 -5.37 -1.41
N GLN A 45 13.72 -6.12 -2.28
CA GLN A 45 12.82 -5.58 -3.30
C GLN A 45 11.69 -4.75 -2.65
N LEU A 46 11.05 -5.28 -1.62
CA LEU A 46 9.98 -4.59 -0.91
C LEU A 46 10.47 -3.32 -0.22
N VAL A 47 11.61 -3.37 0.45
CA VAL A 47 12.23 -2.17 1.07
C VAL A 47 12.47 -1.09 0.04
N THR A 48 13.03 -1.43 -1.12
CA THR A 48 13.28 -0.47 -2.21
C THR A 48 11.97 0.10 -2.74
N ALA A 49 10.99 -0.76 -3.05
CA ALA A 49 9.69 -0.32 -3.58
C ALA A 49 8.92 0.59 -2.61
N LEU A 50 9.00 0.34 -1.30
CA LEU A 50 8.28 1.12 -0.29
C LEU A 50 9.01 2.41 0.11
N LYS A 51 10.34 2.41 0.19
CA LYS A 51 11.11 3.62 0.57
C LYS A 51 10.90 4.78 -0.39
N ASP A 52 10.85 4.47 -1.68
CA ASP A 52 10.70 5.49 -2.74
C ASP A 52 9.23 5.91 -2.93
N HIS A 53 8.30 5.26 -2.23
CA HIS A 53 6.89 5.51 -2.37
C HIS A 53 6.41 6.59 -1.39
N TYR A 54 5.76 7.64 -1.90
CA TYR A 54 5.35 8.82 -1.11
C TYR A 54 4.49 8.51 0.12
N VAL A 55 3.66 7.45 0.09
CA VAL A 55 2.80 7.04 1.21
C VAL A 55 3.62 6.57 2.40
N PHE A 56 4.79 5.98 2.14
CA PHE A 56 5.68 5.41 3.17
C PHE A 56 6.80 6.36 3.58
N SER A 57 6.96 7.50 2.90
CA SER A 57 8.06 8.47 3.15
C SER A 57 8.09 9.03 4.57
N ALA A 58 6.95 9.04 5.27
CA ALA A 58 6.84 9.50 6.65
C ALA A 58 7.15 8.41 7.70
N LEU A 59 7.35 7.16 7.27
CA LEU A 59 7.64 6.03 8.14
C LEU A 59 9.14 5.84 8.31
N SER A 60 9.56 5.42 9.53
CA SER A 60 10.94 5.00 9.75
C SER A 60 11.25 3.69 9.01
N THR A 61 12.54 3.40 8.81
CA THR A 61 12.95 2.11 8.23
C THR A 61 12.41 0.93 9.03
N ASN A 62 12.36 1.04 10.35
CA ASN A 62 11.82 -0.02 11.21
C ASN A 62 10.31 -0.21 11.00
N ASP A 63 9.54 0.88 10.82
CA ASP A 63 8.11 0.80 10.55
C ASP A 63 7.84 0.20 9.17
N ILE A 64 8.65 0.54 8.16
CA ILE A 64 8.59 -0.08 6.83
C ILE A 64 8.82 -1.59 6.94
N LEU A 65 9.82 -2.03 7.71
CA LEU A 65 10.07 -3.45 7.95
C LEU A 65 8.89 -4.14 8.64
N GLN A 66 8.20 -3.45 9.57
CA GLN A 66 6.99 -3.97 10.20
C GLN A 66 5.84 -4.12 9.21
N VAL A 67 5.68 -3.17 8.27
CA VAL A 67 4.70 -3.31 7.17
C VAL A 67 5.05 -4.51 6.31
N ILE A 68 6.31 -4.61 5.86
CA ILE A 68 6.79 -5.72 5.02
C ILE A 68 6.55 -7.07 5.72
N HIS A 69 6.83 -7.16 7.01
CA HIS A 69 6.60 -8.38 7.79
C HIS A 69 5.12 -8.83 7.72
N ARG A 70 4.19 -7.89 7.66
CA ARG A 70 2.74 -8.14 7.60
C ARG A 70 2.17 -8.27 6.20
N MET A 71 2.96 -8.06 5.15
CA MET A 71 2.50 -8.28 3.78
C MET A 71 2.27 -9.76 3.50
N ARG A 72 1.20 -10.07 2.76
CA ARG A 72 0.80 -11.42 2.36
C ARG A 72 1.05 -11.62 0.88
N LYS A 73 1.42 -12.84 0.50
CA LYS A 73 1.62 -13.22 -0.89
C LYS A 73 0.27 -13.48 -1.55
N ARG A 74 0.06 -12.90 -2.73
CA ARG A 74 -1.11 -13.09 -3.58
C ARG A 74 -0.64 -13.54 -4.96
N SER A 75 -1.25 -14.60 -5.49
CA SER A 75 -0.95 -15.09 -6.84
C SER A 75 -2.18 -14.95 -7.72
N PHE A 76 -1.96 -14.50 -8.95
CA PHE A 76 -3.00 -14.27 -9.93
C PHE A 76 -2.62 -14.93 -11.25
N ALA A 77 -3.59 -15.66 -11.84
CA ALA A 77 -3.40 -16.24 -13.16
C ALA A 77 -3.43 -15.16 -14.25
N SER A 78 -2.81 -15.43 -15.39
CA SER A 78 -2.92 -14.58 -16.57
C SER A 78 -4.40 -14.35 -16.95
N GLY A 79 -4.74 -13.11 -17.29
CA GLY A 79 -6.10 -12.69 -17.63
C GLY A 79 -6.97 -12.29 -16.45
N THR A 80 -6.52 -12.49 -15.20
CA THR A 80 -7.27 -12.14 -13.97
C THR A 80 -7.12 -10.63 -13.67
N ASP A 81 -8.21 -10.00 -13.25
CA ASP A 81 -8.20 -8.63 -12.74
C ASP A 81 -7.78 -8.65 -11.25
N ILE A 82 -6.62 -8.06 -10.95
CA ILE A 82 -6.11 -7.90 -9.57
C ILE A 82 -6.90 -6.81 -8.84
N CYS A 83 -7.20 -5.73 -9.55
CA CYS A 83 -8.09 -4.65 -9.12
C CYS A 83 -9.04 -4.33 -10.26
N THR A 84 -10.29 -4.00 -9.95
CA THR A 84 -11.29 -3.59 -10.95
C THR A 84 -11.66 -2.13 -10.74
N GLU A 85 -11.61 -1.31 -11.81
CA GLU A 85 -11.99 0.11 -11.79
C GLU A 85 -13.39 0.30 -11.18
N GLY A 86 -13.54 1.31 -10.33
CA GLY A 86 -14.80 1.65 -9.68
C GLY A 86 -15.19 0.79 -8.47
N THR A 87 -14.52 -0.34 -8.24
CA THR A 87 -14.76 -1.14 -7.02
C THR A 87 -14.06 -0.52 -5.81
N THR A 88 -14.60 -0.73 -4.62
CA THR A 88 -13.92 -0.37 -3.38
C THR A 88 -12.75 -1.32 -3.14
N GLY A 89 -11.60 -0.77 -2.79
CA GLY A 89 -10.42 -1.57 -2.47
C GLY A 89 -9.78 -1.10 -1.18
N ASP A 90 -9.25 -2.04 -0.43
CA ASP A 90 -8.60 -1.85 0.86
C ASP A 90 -7.17 -2.40 0.92
N GLU A 91 -6.67 -2.96 -0.17
CA GLU A 91 -5.32 -3.50 -0.26
C GLU A 91 -4.42 -2.68 -1.19
N PHE A 92 -3.16 -2.58 -0.80
CA PHE A 92 -2.05 -2.06 -1.60
C PHE A 92 -1.16 -3.23 -2.02
N PHE A 93 -0.63 -3.17 -3.22
CA PHE A 93 0.14 -4.25 -3.83
C PHE A 93 1.51 -3.79 -4.28
N VAL A 94 2.51 -4.67 -4.12
CA VAL A 94 3.82 -4.58 -4.78
C VAL A 94 3.95 -5.78 -5.69
N LEU A 95 4.15 -5.57 -6.99
CA LEU A 95 4.33 -6.64 -7.97
C LEU A 95 5.72 -7.24 -7.79
N ALA A 96 5.77 -8.52 -7.37
CA ALA A 96 7.03 -9.25 -7.18
C ALA A 96 7.48 -9.96 -8.46
N ALA A 97 6.52 -10.52 -9.23
CA ALA A 97 6.79 -11.23 -10.48
C ALA A 97 5.59 -11.13 -11.42
N GLY A 98 5.85 -11.26 -12.72
CA GLY A 98 4.83 -11.14 -13.77
C GLY A 98 4.69 -9.70 -14.29
N GLU A 99 3.72 -9.48 -15.15
CA GLU A 99 3.37 -8.17 -15.75
C GLU A 99 1.86 -7.97 -15.71
N CYS A 100 1.45 -6.71 -15.55
CA CYS A 100 0.04 -6.33 -15.50
C CYS A 100 -0.22 -5.12 -16.38
N ASP A 101 -1.35 -5.12 -17.08
CA ASP A 101 -1.84 -3.95 -17.81
C ASP A 101 -2.65 -3.03 -16.88
N ILE A 102 -2.52 -1.74 -17.11
CA ILE A 102 -3.32 -0.70 -16.47
C ILE A 102 -4.40 -0.29 -17.47
N ILE A 103 -5.66 -0.50 -17.11
CA ILE A 103 -6.81 -0.24 -17.96
C ILE A 103 -7.72 0.79 -17.28
N VAL A 104 -8.03 1.86 -17.99
CA VAL A 104 -8.93 2.92 -17.52
C VAL A 104 -10.03 3.11 -18.57
N LYS A 105 -11.29 2.93 -18.17
CA LYS A 105 -12.47 3.02 -19.06
C LYS A 105 -12.40 2.09 -20.28
N GLY A 106 -11.77 0.94 -20.10
CA GLY A 106 -11.60 -0.06 -21.16
C GLY A 106 -10.32 0.10 -22.01
N ASP A 107 -9.61 1.23 -21.91
CA ASP A 107 -8.39 1.49 -22.67
C ASP A 107 -7.15 1.14 -21.87
N LYS A 108 -6.20 0.44 -22.48
CA LYS A 108 -4.89 0.20 -21.90
C LYS A 108 -4.09 1.49 -21.92
N VAL A 109 -3.74 2.00 -20.72
CA VAL A 109 -3.00 3.27 -20.55
C VAL A 109 -1.56 3.05 -20.08
N GLY A 110 -1.19 1.84 -19.72
CA GLY A 110 0.17 1.51 -19.25
C GLY A 110 0.30 0.06 -18.82
N ALA A 111 1.42 -0.25 -18.17
CA ALA A 111 1.68 -1.56 -17.60
C ALA A 111 2.56 -1.44 -16.34
N TYR A 112 2.39 -2.39 -15.42
CA TYR A 112 3.27 -2.58 -14.26
C TYR A 112 4.23 -3.73 -14.48
N LYS A 113 5.46 -3.52 -14.00
CA LYS A 113 6.56 -4.49 -14.01
C LYS A 113 6.98 -4.85 -12.57
N PRO A 114 7.72 -5.96 -12.38
CA PRO A 114 8.22 -6.32 -11.05
C PRO A 114 8.96 -5.16 -10.37
N GLY A 115 8.72 -5.00 -9.07
CA GLY A 115 9.23 -3.90 -8.26
C GLY A 115 8.33 -2.67 -8.21
N GLN A 116 7.34 -2.55 -9.06
CA GLN A 116 6.36 -1.47 -9.02
C GLN A 116 5.18 -1.78 -8.12
N SER A 117 4.49 -0.73 -7.67
CA SER A 117 3.38 -0.84 -6.71
C SER A 117 2.14 -0.08 -7.18
N PHE A 118 0.97 -0.50 -6.68
CA PHE A 118 -0.31 0.09 -7.01
C PHE A 118 -1.34 -0.07 -5.88
N GLY A 119 -2.41 0.73 -5.95
CA GLY A 119 -3.51 0.68 -4.98
C GLY A 119 -3.25 1.48 -3.69
N GLU A 120 -2.29 2.40 -3.71
CA GLU A 120 -1.85 3.20 -2.56
C GLU A 120 -2.94 4.08 -1.96
N LEU A 121 -3.87 4.56 -2.79
CA LEU A 121 -4.97 5.40 -2.30
C LEU A 121 -5.89 4.67 -1.33
N ALA A 122 -6.00 3.35 -1.45
CA ALA A 122 -6.75 2.52 -0.52
C ALA A 122 -6.19 2.53 0.90
N LEU A 123 -4.88 2.78 1.06
CA LEU A 123 -4.24 2.86 2.39
C LEU A 123 -4.64 4.13 3.14
N LEU A 124 -4.82 5.23 2.41
CA LEU A 124 -5.06 6.56 2.98
C LEU A 124 -6.55 6.90 3.05
N TYR A 125 -7.31 6.46 2.05
CA TYR A 125 -8.69 6.89 1.84
C TYR A 125 -9.60 5.70 1.53
N SER A 126 -10.87 5.81 1.93
CA SER A 126 -11.93 4.92 1.45
C SER A 126 -12.39 5.39 0.07
N CYS A 127 -11.66 5.02 -0.97
CA CYS A 127 -11.98 5.40 -2.34
C CYS A 127 -12.09 4.19 -3.25
N THR A 128 -12.77 4.37 -4.38
CA THR A 128 -12.84 3.35 -5.40
C THR A 128 -11.55 3.27 -6.22
N ARG A 129 -11.28 2.09 -6.77
CA ARG A 129 -10.13 1.85 -7.67
C ARG A 129 -10.21 2.76 -8.89
N ALA A 130 -9.13 3.45 -9.20
CA ALA A 130 -9.06 4.40 -10.32
C ALA A 130 -8.81 3.73 -11.68
N ALA A 131 -8.40 2.46 -11.68
CA ALA A 131 -8.09 1.66 -12.86
C ALA A 131 -8.31 0.18 -12.58
N THR A 132 -8.54 -0.58 -13.62
CA THR A 132 -8.44 -2.04 -13.61
C THR A 132 -6.97 -2.43 -13.83
N ILE A 133 -6.44 -3.29 -12.96
CA ILE A 133 -5.10 -3.87 -13.09
C ILE A 133 -5.27 -5.33 -13.47
N LYS A 134 -4.93 -5.65 -14.71
CA LYS A 134 -5.11 -6.98 -15.29
C LYS A 134 -3.79 -7.71 -15.45
N ALA A 135 -3.67 -8.89 -14.89
CA ALA A 135 -2.51 -9.74 -15.05
C ALA A 135 -2.39 -10.20 -16.52
N THR A 136 -1.28 -9.91 -17.18
CA THR A 136 -0.98 -10.36 -18.56
C THR A 136 -0.18 -11.65 -18.58
N SER A 137 0.46 -11.98 -17.48
CA SER A 137 1.14 -13.25 -17.21
C SER A 137 0.74 -13.78 -15.84
N SER A 138 1.25 -14.93 -15.42
CA SER A 138 1.14 -15.35 -14.02
C SER A 138 1.85 -14.34 -13.12
N CYS A 139 1.10 -13.70 -12.22
CA CYS A 139 1.60 -12.63 -11.35
C CYS A 139 1.67 -13.07 -9.90
N THR A 140 2.71 -12.61 -9.22
CA THR A 140 2.84 -12.69 -7.77
C THR A 140 2.97 -11.29 -7.20
N CYS A 141 2.11 -10.95 -6.24
CA CYS A 141 2.12 -9.66 -5.55
C CYS A 141 2.29 -9.87 -4.05
N TRP A 142 2.93 -8.93 -3.39
CA TRP A 142 2.88 -8.76 -1.96
C TRP A 142 1.81 -7.72 -1.64
N ALA A 143 0.85 -8.06 -0.80
CA ALA A 143 -0.29 -7.22 -0.45
C ALA A 143 -0.28 -6.83 1.03
N VAL A 144 -0.69 -5.60 1.34
CA VAL A 144 -0.99 -5.15 2.70
C VAL A 144 -2.33 -4.42 2.71
N ASP A 145 -3.16 -4.75 3.69
CA ASP A 145 -4.45 -4.08 3.87
C ASP A 145 -4.29 -2.72 4.59
N ALA A 146 -5.27 -1.85 4.34
CA ALA A 146 -5.29 -0.50 4.88
C ALA A 146 -5.30 -0.47 6.42
N ALA A 147 -6.00 -1.41 7.07
CA ALA A 147 -6.07 -1.47 8.53
C ALA A 147 -4.69 -1.77 9.13
N THR A 148 -3.99 -2.76 8.59
CA THR A 148 -2.60 -3.11 8.97
C THR A 148 -1.65 -1.94 8.77
N PHE A 149 -1.69 -1.28 7.60
CA PHE A 149 -0.85 -0.10 7.33
C PHE A 149 -1.12 1.03 8.35
N ARG A 150 -2.39 1.37 8.58
CA ARG A 150 -2.77 2.45 9.53
C ARG A 150 -2.32 2.15 10.96
N LYS A 151 -2.40 0.89 11.41
CA LYS A 151 -1.89 0.48 12.73
C LYS A 151 -0.41 0.82 12.89
N VAL A 152 0.41 0.47 11.92
CA VAL A 152 1.86 0.76 11.93
C VAL A 152 2.08 2.26 11.91
N ALA A 153 1.41 3.00 11.03
CA ALA A 153 1.56 4.46 10.89
C ALA A 153 1.14 5.23 12.16
N ILE A 154 0.08 4.81 12.85
CA ILE A 154 -0.35 5.42 14.12
C ILE A 154 0.67 5.15 15.22
N ARG A 155 1.16 3.91 15.36
CA ARG A 155 2.17 3.56 16.35
C ARG A 155 3.48 4.33 16.14
N SER A 156 3.90 4.51 14.90
CA SER A 156 5.06 5.32 14.53
C SER A 156 4.93 6.77 15.03
N LYS A 157 3.80 7.43 14.77
CA LYS A 157 3.54 8.80 15.24
C LYS A 157 3.51 8.91 16.77
N GLN A 158 2.92 7.94 17.45
CA GLN A 158 2.88 7.91 18.93
C GLN A 158 4.25 7.70 19.54
N GLY A 159 5.07 6.83 18.95
CA GLY A 159 6.47 6.62 19.37
C GLY A 159 7.31 7.88 19.22
N ALA A 160 7.19 8.59 18.10
CA ALA A 160 7.88 9.86 17.86
C ALA A 160 7.43 10.98 18.81
N ALA A 161 6.13 11.02 19.18
CA ALA A 161 5.61 11.98 20.15
C ALA A 161 6.12 11.68 21.58
N ARG A 162 6.12 10.41 22.01
CA ARG A 162 6.67 9.99 23.31
C ARG A 162 8.16 10.29 23.42
N GLY A 163 8.96 9.97 22.41
CA GLY A 163 10.39 10.26 22.41
C GLY A 163 10.70 11.76 22.56
N ARG A 164 9.89 12.64 21.94
CA ARG A 164 10.00 14.10 22.13
C ARG A 164 9.67 14.55 23.55
N LEU A 165 8.63 13.99 24.16
CA LEU A 165 8.23 14.30 25.53
C LEU A 165 9.26 13.82 26.55
N ASP A 166 9.86 12.64 26.36
CA ASP A 166 10.89 12.10 27.24
C ASP A 166 12.19 12.89 27.15
N PHE A 167 12.52 13.43 25.97
CA PHE A 167 13.66 14.33 25.79
C PHE A 167 13.44 15.65 26.54
N LEU A 168 12.24 16.23 26.46
CA LEU A 168 11.89 17.48 27.15
C LEU A 168 11.83 17.34 28.68
N LYS A 169 11.60 16.14 29.20
CA LYS A 169 11.62 15.87 30.65
C LYS A 169 13.01 15.69 31.24
N LYS A 170 14.03 15.51 30.39
CA LYS A 170 15.43 15.31 30.81
C LYS A 170 16.25 16.60 30.73
N VAL A 171 15.68 17.70 30.31
CA VAL A 171 16.24 19.05 30.31
C VAL A 171 15.64 19.84 31.47
#